data_02a3c5bed1c98590dd67612de70f90a7
#
_entry.id   02a3c5bed1c98590dd67612de70f90a7
#
_cell.length_a   1.000
_cell.length_b   1.000
_cell.length_c   1.000
_cell.angle_alpha   90.00
_cell.angle_beta   90.00
_cell.angle_gamma   90.00
#
_symmetry.space_group_name_H-M   'P 1'
#
loop_
_entity.id
_entity.type
_entity.pdbx_description
1 polymer ?
#
loop_
_entity_poly.entity_id
_entity_poly.type
_entity_poly.pdbx_seq_one_letter_code
_entity_poly.pdbx_strand_id
1 'polypeptide(L)'
;MKAEKSEIIVFFRDIIGIKDKYALEQLGNHSRRWTLKAKSVLLKEKDVVSEISFLYQRGGVVKAYYTLDKEGKNRIHCFAHLVGEPVTGIVNLDRYMVSLLTVEAVRDCELISTSVDCLRELAQSCQEIALVCNRMIGINVIRNMEYEKVITSSRAEDRYRYFLEIYPDLVEKVSKKDIASYLNMTPESLSRLLKNMEKENSEQ
;
A
#
# COMPACT_ATOMS: atom_id res chain seq x y z
N MET A 1 -7.78 12.59 22.87
CA MET A 1 -9.15 12.52 22.31
C MET A 1 -9.54 13.69 21.41
N LYS A 2 -9.75 14.95 21.90
CA LYS A 2 -10.17 16.06 21.00
C LYS A 2 -9.12 16.45 19.94
N ALA A 3 -7.84 16.49 20.31
CA ALA A 3 -6.75 16.82 19.38
C ALA A 3 -6.59 15.74 18.29
N GLU A 4 -6.62 14.47 18.66
CA GLU A 4 -6.53 13.33 17.74
C GLU A 4 -7.69 13.31 16.73
N LYS A 5 -8.93 13.53 17.18
CA LYS A 5 -10.09 13.66 16.28
C LYS A 5 -9.91 14.78 15.25
N SER A 6 -9.38 15.93 15.70
CA SER A 6 -9.12 17.07 14.79
C SER A 6 -8.07 16.72 13.73
N GLU A 7 -6.99 16.03 14.09
CA GLU A 7 -5.96 15.55 13.15
C GLU A 7 -6.51 14.54 12.13
N ILE A 8 -7.37 13.63 12.57
CA ILE A 8 -8.04 12.66 11.70
C ILE A 8 -8.95 13.37 10.69
N ILE A 9 -9.75 14.35 11.13
CA ILE A 9 -10.60 15.15 10.24
C ILE A 9 -9.75 15.91 9.21
N VAL A 10 -8.65 16.52 9.63
CA VAL A 10 -7.71 17.22 8.73
C VAL A 10 -7.13 16.25 7.70
N PHE A 11 -6.74 15.06 8.11
CA PHE A 11 -6.22 14.03 7.20
C PHE A 11 -7.26 13.65 6.12
N PHE A 12 -8.49 13.33 6.52
CA PHE A 12 -9.52 12.96 5.54
C PHE A 12 -9.93 14.13 4.64
N ARG A 13 -9.91 15.36 5.16
CA ARG A 13 -10.20 16.56 4.37
C ARG A 13 -9.09 16.90 3.38
N ASP A 14 -7.85 17.01 3.85
CA ASP A 14 -6.77 17.63 3.10
C ASP A 14 -5.94 16.61 2.30
N ILE A 15 -5.85 15.36 2.77
CA ILE A 15 -5.07 14.30 2.13
C ILE A 15 -5.98 13.40 1.27
N ILE A 16 -7.10 12.94 1.83
CA ILE A 16 -8.03 12.06 1.09
C ILE A 16 -8.94 12.88 0.18
N GLY A 17 -9.23 14.14 0.55
CA GLY A 17 -9.97 15.09 -0.25
C GLY A 17 -11.48 15.08 -0.02
N ILE A 18 -11.95 14.64 1.15
CA ILE A 18 -13.36 14.64 1.54
C ILE A 18 -13.76 16.03 2.02
N LYS A 19 -14.88 16.56 1.52
CA LYS A 19 -15.40 17.90 1.85
C LYS A 19 -16.70 17.86 2.62
N ASP A 20 -17.45 16.77 2.52
CA ASP A 20 -18.71 16.60 3.24
C ASP A 20 -18.49 16.64 4.75
N LYS A 21 -19.13 17.62 5.42
CA LYS A 21 -18.93 17.88 6.85
C LYS A 21 -19.44 16.73 7.72
N TYR A 22 -20.55 16.11 7.34
CA TYR A 22 -21.09 14.99 8.10
C TYR A 22 -20.19 13.77 7.98
N ALA A 23 -19.72 13.43 6.78
CA ALA A 23 -18.77 12.35 6.57
C ALA A 23 -17.46 12.56 7.34
N LEU A 24 -16.91 13.78 7.32
CA LEU A 24 -15.71 14.14 8.10
C LEU A 24 -15.92 13.97 9.61
N GLU A 25 -17.08 14.36 10.13
CA GLU A 25 -17.42 14.19 11.54
C GLU A 25 -17.52 12.72 11.93
N GLN A 26 -18.16 11.88 11.10
CA GLN A 26 -18.28 10.43 11.33
C GLN A 26 -16.91 9.74 11.24
N LEU A 27 -16.11 10.06 10.23
CA LEU A 27 -14.73 9.55 10.11
C LEU A 27 -13.88 9.94 11.31
N GLY A 28 -14.00 11.19 11.79
CA GLY A 28 -13.33 11.66 13.01
C GLY A 28 -13.74 10.90 14.27
N ASN A 29 -14.99 10.43 14.34
CA ASN A 29 -15.51 9.68 15.49
C ASN A 29 -15.17 8.18 15.46
N HIS A 30 -15.07 7.58 14.25
CA HIS A 30 -14.96 6.14 14.06
C HIS A 30 -13.59 5.71 13.51
N SER A 31 -12.63 6.62 13.43
CA SER A 31 -11.26 6.32 13.06
C SER A 31 -10.31 6.50 14.26
N ARG A 32 -9.18 5.82 14.19
CA ARG A 32 -8.12 5.93 15.20
C ARG A 32 -6.78 6.11 14.53
N ARG A 33 -5.91 6.86 15.19
CA ARG A 33 -4.49 6.95 14.85
C ARG A 33 -3.68 6.02 15.73
N TRP A 34 -2.71 5.31 15.16
CA TRP A 34 -1.86 4.39 15.89
C TRP A 34 -0.58 4.05 15.13
N THR A 35 0.38 3.43 15.82
CA THR A 35 1.67 3.05 15.26
C THR A 35 1.74 1.56 14.99
N LEU A 36 2.06 1.18 13.76
CA LEU A 36 2.43 -0.19 13.38
C LEU A 36 3.96 -0.28 13.38
N LYS A 37 4.53 -1.10 14.24
CA LYS A 37 5.97 -1.29 14.35
C LYS A 37 6.55 -2.08 13.18
N ALA A 38 7.79 -1.79 12.81
CA ALA A 38 8.53 -2.52 11.78
C ALA A 38 8.50 -4.04 12.07
N LYS A 39 8.36 -4.85 11.01
CA LYS A 39 8.21 -6.31 11.03
C LYS A 39 6.91 -6.82 11.66
N SER A 40 5.99 -5.93 12.07
CA SER A 40 4.66 -6.33 12.53
C SER A 40 3.75 -6.59 11.33
N VAL A 41 2.97 -7.66 11.42
CA VAL A 41 1.93 -8.00 10.44
C VAL A 41 0.66 -7.28 10.83
N LEU A 42 0.13 -6.49 9.90
CA LEU A 42 -1.15 -5.79 10.05
C LEU A 42 -2.33 -6.70 9.72
N LEU A 43 -2.19 -7.50 8.67
CA LEU A 43 -3.23 -8.36 8.12
C LEU A 43 -2.58 -9.58 7.48
N LYS A 44 -3.09 -10.76 7.74
CA LYS A 44 -2.62 -12.00 7.10
C LYS A 44 -3.51 -12.35 5.90
N GLU A 45 -2.94 -13.08 4.96
CA GLU A 45 -3.70 -13.73 3.91
C GLU A 45 -4.84 -14.56 4.53
N LYS A 46 -6.06 -14.43 4.00
CA LYS A 46 -7.32 -15.03 4.49
C LYS A 46 -7.93 -14.42 5.75
N ASP A 47 -7.30 -13.46 6.40
CA ASP A 47 -7.95 -12.70 7.47
C ASP A 47 -9.12 -11.87 6.91
N VAL A 48 -10.17 -11.69 7.71
CA VAL A 48 -11.28 -10.80 7.37
C VAL A 48 -10.80 -9.36 7.47
N VAL A 49 -11.02 -8.58 6.41
CA VAL A 49 -10.69 -7.16 6.38
C VAL A 49 -11.82 -6.37 7.05
N SER A 50 -11.64 -5.99 8.31
CA SER A 50 -12.60 -5.22 9.10
C SER A 50 -12.30 -3.72 9.15
N GLU A 51 -11.07 -3.31 8.84
CA GLU A 51 -10.62 -1.92 8.84
C GLU A 51 -9.86 -1.60 7.56
N ILE A 52 -10.01 -0.37 7.07
CA ILE A 52 -9.12 0.23 6.08
C ILE A 52 -8.15 1.13 6.82
N SER A 53 -6.86 0.88 6.61
CA SER A 53 -5.76 1.65 7.22
C SER A 53 -5.03 2.43 6.14
N PHE A 54 -4.72 3.69 6.43
CA PHE A 54 -4.01 4.61 5.55
C PHE A 54 -2.69 5.03 6.18
N LEU A 55 -1.65 5.21 5.38
CA LEU A 55 -0.43 5.84 5.85
C LEU A 55 -0.70 7.31 6.22
N TYR A 56 -0.39 7.67 7.48
CA TYR A 56 -0.63 9.00 8.01
C TYR A 56 0.58 9.92 7.86
N GLN A 57 1.79 9.40 8.04
CA GLN A 57 3.02 10.17 7.98
C GLN A 57 4.03 9.62 6.98
N ARG A 58 4.91 10.52 6.50
CA ARG A 58 6.05 10.15 5.65
C ARG A 58 7.03 9.25 6.39
N GLY A 59 7.72 8.39 5.63
CA GLY A 59 8.78 7.52 6.15
C GLY A 59 8.34 6.11 6.52
N GLY A 60 7.04 5.89 6.74
CA GLY A 60 6.48 4.54 6.85
C GLY A 60 6.56 3.80 5.53
N VAL A 61 6.80 2.50 5.60
CA VAL A 61 6.79 1.60 4.43
C VAL A 61 6.12 0.30 4.82
N VAL A 62 5.13 -0.09 4.04
CA VAL A 62 4.40 -1.34 4.17
C VAL A 62 4.60 -2.15 2.90
N LYS A 63 4.81 -3.45 3.01
CA LYS A 63 4.81 -4.40 1.90
C LYS A 63 3.58 -5.31 1.97
N ALA A 64 3.02 -5.65 0.83
CA ALA A 64 1.98 -6.65 0.71
C ALA A 64 2.50 -7.81 -0.14
N TYR A 65 2.32 -9.04 0.32
CA TYR A 65 2.84 -10.24 -0.33
C TYR A 65 1.88 -11.43 -0.17
N TYR A 66 2.05 -12.43 -1.02
CA TYR A 66 1.36 -13.71 -0.93
C TYR A 66 2.36 -14.86 -0.94
N THR A 67 1.93 -16.00 -0.41
CA THR A 67 2.75 -17.20 -0.34
C THR A 67 2.57 -18.03 -1.61
N LEU A 68 3.68 -18.29 -2.33
CA LEU A 68 3.67 -19.01 -3.62
C LEU A 68 3.57 -20.53 -3.45
N ASP A 69 4.18 -21.08 -2.42
CA ASP A 69 4.35 -22.53 -2.25
C ASP A 69 4.25 -22.95 -0.78
N LYS A 70 4.24 -24.27 -0.57
CA LYS A 70 4.19 -24.85 0.78
C LYS A 70 5.48 -24.66 1.60
N GLU A 71 6.56 -24.24 0.95
CA GLU A 71 7.86 -23.99 1.58
C GLU A 71 7.93 -22.55 2.14
N GLY A 72 6.86 -21.77 1.96
CA GLY A 72 6.75 -20.42 2.51
C GLY A 72 7.49 -19.35 1.68
N LYS A 73 7.74 -19.60 0.41
CA LYS A 73 8.32 -18.60 -0.49
C LYS A 73 7.28 -17.50 -0.75
N ASN A 74 7.61 -16.29 -0.31
CA ASN A 74 6.75 -15.13 -0.47
C ASN A 74 7.09 -14.34 -1.72
N ARG A 75 6.05 -13.83 -2.39
CA ARG A 75 6.18 -12.90 -3.50
C ARG A 75 5.56 -11.56 -3.13
N ILE A 76 6.36 -10.51 -3.18
CA ILE A 76 5.88 -9.16 -2.97
C ILE A 76 5.04 -8.73 -4.17
N HIS A 77 3.85 -8.25 -3.87
CA HIS A 77 2.90 -7.74 -4.83
C HIS A 77 3.01 -6.22 -4.99
N CYS A 78 3.09 -5.50 -3.87
CA CYS A 78 3.23 -4.04 -3.87
C CYS A 78 3.83 -3.51 -2.58
N PHE A 79 4.19 -2.22 -2.62
CA PHE A 79 4.55 -1.41 -1.45
C PHE A 79 3.59 -0.24 -1.34
N ALA A 80 3.32 0.21 -0.09
CA ALA A 80 2.69 1.48 0.21
C ALA A 80 3.68 2.33 1.02
N HIS A 81 3.88 3.59 0.61
CA HIS A 81 4.88 4.49 1.21
C HIS A 81 4.49 5.97 1.16
N LEU A 82 3.42 6.31 0.44
CA LEU A 82 2.93 7.68 0.35
C LEU A 82 1.83 7.94 1.38
N VAL A 83 1.83 9.16 1.92
CA VAL A 83 0.75 9.60 2.82
C VAL A 83 -0.60 9.53 2.10
N GLY A 84 -1.59 8.95 2.75
CA GLY A 84 -2.94 8.75 2.19
C GLY A 84 -3.10 7.45 1.40
N GLU A 85 -2.03 6.67 1.16
CA GLU A 85 -2.18 5.35 0.53
C GLU A 85 -2.86 4.36 1.48
N PRO A 86 -3.88 3.62 1.01
CA PRO A 86 -4.45 2.51 1.76
C PRO A 86 -3.46 1.34 1.80
N VAL A 87 -3.17 0.85 3.00
CA VAL A 87 -2.22 -0.26 3.22
C VAL A 87 -2.88 -1.63 3.34
N THR A 88 -4.17 -1.69 3.64
CA THR A 88 -4.95 -2.94 3.74
C THR A 88 -5.56 -3.40 2.42
N GLY A 89 -5.19 -2.72 1.33
CA GLY A 89 -5.79 -2.95 0.02
C GLY A 89 -7.14 -2.25 -0.11
N ILE A 90 -7.80 -2.50 -1.24
CA ILE A 90 -9.10 -1.93 -1.53
C ILE A 90 -10.16 -2.96 -1.19
N VAL A 91 -11.10 -2.54 -0.38
CA VAL A 91 -12.24 -3.36 0.02
C VAL A 91 -13.42 -3.09 -0.89
N ASN A 92 -14.07 -4.15 -1.29
CA ASN A 92 -15.44 -4.06 -1.75
C ASN A 92 -16.33 -3.74 -0.54
N LEU A 93 -16.89 -2.54 -0.49
CA LEU A 93 -17.76 -2.11 0.60
C LEU A 93 -19.08 -2.90 0.69
N ASP A 94 -19.44 -3.62 -0.37
CA ASP A 94 -20.67 -4.40 -0.46
C ASP A 94 -20.61 -5.76 0.26
N ARG A 95 -19.41 -6.31 0.48
CA ARG A 95 -19.21 -7.64 1.09
C ARG A 95 -18.06 -7.64 2.08
N TYR A 96 -18.13 -8.49 3.09
CA TYR A 96 -16.94 -8.83 3.87
C TYR A 96 -15.96 -9.56 2.97
N MET A 97 -14.74 -9.03 2.91
CA MET A 97 -13.66 -9.59 2.12
C MET A 97 -12.62 -10.23 3.02
N VAL A 98 -12.05 -11.31 2.55
CA VAL A 98 -10.82 -11.86 3.10
C VAL A 98 -9.63 -11.28 2.33
N SER A 99 -8.54 -11.00 3.04
CA SER A 99 -7.32 -10.52 2.41
C SER A 99 -6.70 -11.59 1.52
N LEU A 100 -6.33 -11.21 0.31
CA LEU A 100 -5.55 -12.05 -0.60
C LEU A 100 -4.05 -11.96 -0.35
N LEU A 101 -3.62 -11.04 0.53
CA LEU A 101 -2.24 -10.70 0.79
C LEU A 101 -1.98 -10.63 2.29
N THR A 102 -0.75 -10.95 2.68
CA THR A 102 -0.22 -10.58 3.99
C THR A 102 0.37 -9.18 3.90
N VAL A 103 0.00 -8.30 4.83
CA VAL A 103 0.43 -6.91 4.91
C VAL A 103 1.34 -6.74 6.13
N GLU A 104 2.59 -6.31 5.89
CA GLU A 104 3.63 -6.23 6.92
C GLU A 104 4.36 -4.89 6.83
N ALA A 105 4.62 -4.27 7.98
CA ALA A 105 5.42 -3.06 8.04
C ALA A 105 6.91 -3.37 7.81
N VAL A 106 7.51 -2.71 6.82
CA VAL A 106 8.97 -2.72 6.60
C VAL A 106 9.66 -1.76 7.56
N ARG A 107 9.01 -0.62 7.83
CA ARG A 107 9.44 0.41 8.78
C ARG A 107 8.29 0.79 9.68
N ASP A 108 8.58 1.43 10.82
CA ASP A 108 7.53 1.99 11.69
C ASP A 108 6.60 2.88 10.87
N CYS A 109 5.30 2.67 11.01
CA CYS A 109 4.26 3.39 10.28
C CYS A 109 3.27 4.02 11.25
N GLU A 110 3.00 5.30 11.08
CA GLU A 110 1.82 5.92 11.68
C GLU A 110 0.63 5.73 10.74
N LEU A 111 -0.43 5.16 11.24
CA LEU A 111 -1.62 4.80 10.48
C LEU A 111 -2.86 5.52 11.02
N ILE A 112 -3.79 5.82 10.11
CA ILE A 112 -5.18 6.09 10.45
C ILE A 112 -6.02 4.94 9.92
N SER A 113 -6.80 4.31 10.82
CA SER A 113 -7.67 3.19 10.49
C SER A 113 -9.12 3.56 10.74
N THR A 114 -10.00 3.17 9.82
CA THR A 114 -11.45 3.31 9.94
C THR A 114 -12.12 1.98 9.63
N SER A 115 -13.25 1.67 10.29
CA SER A 115 -13.96 0.42 10.05
C SER A 115 -14.57 0.39 8.65
N VAL A 116 -14.60 -0.80 8.05
CA VAL A 116 -15.27 -1.05 6.76
C VAL A 116 -16.76 -0.75 6.88
N ASP A 117 -17.39 -1.05 8.03
CA ASP A 117 -18.80 -0.78 8.24
C ASP A 117 -19.12 0.72 8.24
N CYS A 118 -18.29 1.55 8.91
CA CYS A 118 -18.45 3.01 8.85
C CYS A 118 -18.35 3.53 7.41
N LEU A 119 -17.35 3.06 6.64
CA LEU A 119 -17.21 3.46 5.24
C LEU A 119 -18.38 3.01 4.37
N ARG A 120 -18.92 1.81 4.63
CA ARG A 120 -20.09 1.28 3.93
C ARG A 120 -21.33 2.13 4.17
N GLU A 121 -21.62 2.45 5.43
CA GLU A 121 -22.74 3.31 5.81
C GLU A 121 -22.61 4.72 5.21
N LEU A 122 -21.42 5.29 5.28
CA LEU A 122 -21.14 6.59 4.68
C LEU A 122 -21.28 6.57 3.15
N ALA A 123 -20.81 5.52 2.47
CA ALA A 123 -20.91 5.41 1.02
C ALA A 123 -22.37 5.30 0.53
N GLN A 124 -23.29 4.79 1.36
CA GLN A 124 -24.72 4.75 1.04
C GLN A 124 -25.39 6.12 1.13
N SER A 125 -24.92 6.99 2.01
CA SER A 125 -25.53 8.30 2.30
C SER A 125 -24.75 9.48 1.71
N CYS A 126 -23.49 9.32 1.40
CA CYS A 126 -22.60 10.36 0.89
C CYS A 126 -21.91 9.92 -0.40
N GLN A 127 -22.34 10.49 -1.53
CA GLN A 127 -21.79 10.20 -2.86
C GLN A 127 -20.27 10.46 -2.92
N GLU A 128 -19.76 11.45 -2.20
CA GLU A 128 -18.33 11.79 -2.19
C GLU A 128 -17.48 10.63 -1.66
N ILE A 129 -17.92 9.92 -0.61
CA ILE A 129 -17.25 8.73 -0.08
C ILE A 129 -17.21 7.61 -1.13
N ALA A 130 -18.34 7.35 -1.80
CA ALA A 130 -18.40 6.34 -2.86
C ALA A 130 -17.43 6.67 -4.02
N LEU A 131 -17.35 7.95 -4.43
CA LEU A 131 -16.42 8.41 -5.48
C LEU A 131 -14.97 8.29 -5.05
N VAL A 132 -14.62 8.60 -3.80
CA VAL A 132 -13.26 8.42 -3.27
C VAL A 132 -12.87 6.95 -3.28
N CYS A 133 -13.75 6.05 -2.81
CA CYS A 133 -13.50 4.61 -2.85
C CYS A 133 -13.32 4.10 -4.28
N ASN A 134 -14.18 4.50 -5.22
CA ASN A 134 -14.06 4.14 -6.64
C ASN A 134 -12.75 4.63 -7.26
N ARG A 135 -12.34 5.86 -6.95
CA ARG A 135 -11.04 6.41 -7.41
C ARG A 135 -9.87 5.57 -6.93
N MET A 136 -9.86 5.18 -5.65
CA MET A 136 -8.81 4.33 -5.09
C MET A 136 -8.78 2.95 -5.77
N ILE A 137 -9.94 2.35 -6.02
CA ILE A 137 -10.05 1.09 -6.77
C ILE A 137 -9.46 1.26 -8.16
N GLY A 138 -9.86 2.29 -8.90
CA GLY A 138 -9.38 2.56 -10.26
C GLY A 138 -7.86 2.70 -10.32
N ILE A 139 -7.27 3.47 -9.41
CA ILE A 139 -5.80 3.65 -9.34
C ILE A 139 -5.10 2.30 -9.14
N ASN A 140 -5.61 1.47 -8.25
CA ASN A 140 -4.98 0.16 -8.00
C ASN A 140 -5.13 -0.81 -9.17
N VAL A 141 -6.28 -0.83 -9.83
CA VAL A 141 -6.49 -1.65 -11.04
C VAL A 141 -5.48 -1.26 -12.12
N ILE A 142 -5.33 0.04 -12.39
CA ILE A 142 -4.37 0.54 -13.38
C ILE A 142 -2.93 0.15 -12.99
N ARG A 143 -2.51 0.41 -11.75
CA ARG A 143 -1.18 0.02 -11.26
C ARG A 143 -0.91 -1.48 -11.40
N ASN A 144 -1.91 -2.32 -11.10
CA ASN A 144 -1.77 -3.77 -11.24
C ASN A 144 -1.62 -4.19 -12.70
N MET A 145 -2.37 -3.60 -13.62
CA MET A 145 -2.25 -3.88 -15.06
C MET A 145 -0.88 -3.46 -15.60
N GLU A 146 -0.38 -2.29 -15.21
CA GLU A 146 0.96 -1.81 -15.60
C GLU A 146 2.05 -2.72 -15.04
N TYR A 147 1.96 -3.08 -13.76
CA TYR A 147 2.88 -4.02 -13.12
C TYR A 147 2.90 -5.36 -13.84
N GLU A 148 1.74 -5.97 -14.09
CA GLU A 148 1.62 -7.25 -14.79
C GLU A 148 2.27 -7.20 -16.17
N LYS A 149 1.99 -6.15 -16.95
CA LYS A 149 2.60 -5.94 -18.26
C LYS A 149 4.13 -5.92 -18.16
N VAL A 150 4.68 -5.15 -17.23
CA VAL A 150 6.14 -5.01 -17.08
C VAL A 150 6.78 -6.31 -16.62
N ILE A 151 6.20 -6.98 -15.63
CA ILE A 151 6.76 -8.22 -15.05
C ILE A 151 6.74 -9.39 -16.05
N THR A 152 5.75 -9.44 -16.94
CA THR A 152 5.59 -10.54 -17.89
C THR A 152 6.33 -10.34 -19.20
N SER A 153 6.49 -9.10 -19.68
CA SER A 153 6.98 -8.82 -21.04
C SER A 153 8.35 -8.15 -21.09
N SER A 154 8.89 -7.64 -19.97
CA SER A 154 10.09 -6.79 -19.97
C SER A 154 11.34 -7.55 -19.51
N ARG A 155 12.51 -7.09 -19.98
CA ARG A 155 13.82 -7.55 -19.52
C ARG A 155 14.05 -7.16 -18.05
N ALA A 156 15.00 -7.82 -17.37
CA ALA A 156 15.32 -7.57 -15.97
C ALA A 156 15.66 -6.10 -15.68
N GLU A 157 16.38 -5.46 -16.59
CA GLU A 157 16.75 -4.04 -16.49
C GLU A 157 15.52 -3.13 -16.57
N ASP A 158 14.63 -3.37 -17.54
CA ASP A 158 13.40 -2.58 -17.71
C ASP A 158 12.49 -2.69 -16.48
N ARG A 159 12.41 -3.90 -15.89
CA ARG A 159 11.68 -4.12 -14.64
C ARG A 159 12.27 -3.33 -13.48
N TYR A 160 13.61 -3.26 -13.39
CA TYR A 160 14.25 -2.47 -12.34
C TYR A 160 14.08 -0.96 -12.57
N ARG A 161 14.15 -0.48 -13.81
CA ARG A 161 13.86 0.92 -14.16
C ARG A 161 12.41 1.30 -13.80
N TYR A 162 11.45 0.43 -14.10
CA TYR A 162 10.07 0.60 -13.67
C TYR A 162 9.93 0.70 -12.14
N PHE A 163 10.66 -0.15 -11.39
CA PHE A 163 10.67 -0.04 -9.93
C PHE A 163 11.17 1.32 -9.44
N LEU A 164 12.24 1.84 -10.04
CA LEU A 164 12.79 3.15 -9.70
C LEU A 164 11.81 4.29 -10.02
N GLU A 165 11.05 4.16 -11.09
CA GLU A 165 10.03 5.13 -11.48
C GLU A 165 8.84 5.16 -10.50
N ILE A 166 8.31 3.99 -10.14
CA ILE A 166 7.14 3.90 -9.25
C ILE A 166 7.51 4.11 -7.79
N TYR A 167 8.71 3.70 -7.38
CA TYR A 167 9.19 3.72 -6.00
C TYR A 167 10.58 4.37 -5.85
N PRO A 168 10.76 5.63 -6.27
CA PRO A 168 12.09 6.27 -6.30
C PRO A 168 12.78 6.28 -4.93
N ASP A 169 12.01 6.45 -3.85
CA ASP A 169 12.53 6.55 -2.48
C ASP A 169 12.67 5.21 -1.77
N LEU A 170 12.25 4.08 -2.36
CA LEU A 170 12.23 2.80 -1.66
C LEU A 170 13.53 2.01 -1.76
N VAL A 171 14.41 2.30 -2.71
CA VAL A 171 15.67 1.56 -2.92
C VAL A 171 16.51 1.50 -1.65
N GLU A 172 16.53 2.58 -0.87
CA GLU A 172 17.28 2.65 0.40
C GLU A 172 16.47 2.20 1.62
N LYS A 173 15.14 2.03 1.46
CA LYS A 173 14.22 1.77 2.57
C LYS A 173 13.82 0.30 2.68
N VAL A 174 13.97 -0.47 1.60
CA VAL A 174 13.58 -1.89 1.53
C VAL A 174 14.78 -2.77 1.20
N SER A 175 14.71 -4.05 1.56
CA SER A 175 15.81 -4.98 1.31
C SER A 175 15.94 -5.32 -0.19
N LYS A 176 17.17 -5.58 -0.66
CA LYS A 176 17.41 -6.10 -2.03
C LYS A 176 16.63 -7.39 -2.29
N LYS A 177 16.40 -8.21 -1.26
CA LYS A 177 15.57 -9.42 -1.34
C LYS A 177 14.12 -9.08 -1.65
N ASP A 178 13.56 -8.05 -0.99
CA ASP A 178 12.19 -7.62 -1.22
C ASP A 178 12.03 -6.99 -2.61
N ILE A 179 13.00 -6.18 -3.06
CA ILE A 179 13.03 -5.64 -4.43
C ILE A 179 13.08 -6.77 -5.46
N ALA A 180 13.97 -7.75 -5.30
CA ALA A 180 14.06 -8.89 -6.20
C ALA A 180 12.76 -9.69 -6.26
N SER A 181 12.13 -9.91 -5.09
CA SER A 181 10.82 -10.58 -5.00
C SER A 181 9.73 -9.82 -5.76
N TYR A 182 9.65 -8.50 -5.61
CA TYR A 182 8.71 -7.66 -6.37
C TYR A 182 8.97 -7.76 -7.88
N LEU A 183 10.22 -7.71 -8.31
CA LEU A 183 10.63 -7.77 -9.73
C LEU A 183 10.57 -9.18 -10.35
N ASN A 184 10.10 -10.18 -9.61
CA ASN A 184 10.06 -11.58 -10.04
C ASN A 184 11.45 -12.09 -10.49
N MET A 185 12.46 -11.85 -9.68
CA MET A 185 13.84 -12.35 -9.91
C MET A 185 14.47 -12.82 -8.61
N THR A 186 15.60 -13.53 -8.71
CA THR A 186 16.36 -13.92 -7.52
C THR A 186 17.22 -12.75 -7.02
N PRO A 187 17.57 -12.71 -5.73
CA PRO A 187 18.48 -11.70 -5.19
C PRO A 187 19.85 -11.67 -5.90
N GLU A 188 20.34 -12.83 -6.33
CA GLU A 188 21.61 -12.96 -7.08
C GLU A 188 21.48 -12.33 -8.48
N SER A 189 20.34 -12.55 -9.15
CA SER A 189 20.05 -11.94 -10.46
C SER A 189 19.96 -10.42 -10.35
N LEU A 190 19.30 -9.90 -9.32
CA LEU A 190 19.25 -8.46 -9.07
C LEU A 190 20.66 -7.91 -8.78
N SER A 191 21.45 -8.60 -7.96
CA SER A 191 22.82 -8.15 -7.63
C SER A 191 23.73 -8.09 -8.86
N ARG A 192 23.62 -9.06 -9.79
CA ARG A 192 24.35 -9.04 -11.06
C ARG A 192 23.89 -7.90 -11.97
N LEU A 193 22.59 -7.69 -12.06
CA LEU A 193 22.02 -6.57 -12.83
C LEU A 193 22.58 -5.23 -12.35
N LEU A 194 22.52 -4.96 -11.05
CA LEU A 194 23.01 -3.71 -10.47
C LEU A 194 24.50 -3.47 -10.76
N LYS A 195 25.35 -4.50 -10.63
CA LYS A 195 26.77 -4.40 -10.97
C LYS A 195 27.01 -4.08 -12.45
N ASN A 196 26.20 -4.62 -13.36
CA ASN A 196 26.34 -4.33 -14.78
C ASN A 196 25.94 -2.89 -15.10
N MET A 197 24.82 -2.42 -14.52
CA MET A 197 24.36 -1.03 -14.69
C MET A 197 25.37 -0.01 -14.12
N GLU A 198 26.03 -0.32 -12.99
CA GLU A 198 27.10 0.52 -12.42
C GLU A 198 28.30 0.64 -13.35
N LYS A 199 28.71 -0.46 -14.02
CA LYS A 199 29.82 -0.44 -15.01
C LYS A 199 29.49 0.39 -16.24
N GLU A 200 28.31 0.21 -16.81
CA GLU A 200 27.84 0.97 -17.98
C GLU A 200 27.79 2.48 -17.70
N ASN A 201 27.35 2.88 -16.49
CA ASN A 201 27.33 4.29 -16.09
C ASN A 201 28.74 4.86 -15.79
N SER A 202 29.75 4.02 -15.54
CA SER A 202 31.13 4.44 -15.26
C SER A 202 31.97 4.58 -16.54
N GLU A 203 31.49 4.01 -17.65
CA GLU A 203 32.14 4.03 -18.97
C GLU A 203 31.58 5.16 -19.89
N GLN A 204 30.57 5.89 -19.42
CA GLN A 204 30.01 7.09 -20.08
C GLN A 204 30.51 8.39 -19.44
#